data_29c98ab095edc5055f3caad3e572a29d
#
_entry.id   29c98ab095edc5055f3caad3e572a29d
#
_cell.length_a   1.000
_cell.length_b   1.000
_cell.length_c   1.000
_cell.angle_alpha   90.00
_cell.angle_beta   90.00
_cell.angle_gamma   90.00
#
_symmetry.space_group_name_H-M   'P 1'
#
loop_
_entity.id
_entity.type
_entity.pdbx_description
1 polymer ?
#
loop_
_entity_poly.entity_id
_entity_poly.type
_entity_poly.pdbx_seq_one_letter_code
_entity_poly.pdbx_strand_id
1 'polypeptide(L)'
;QVFTFFENHINNNYFVGYVLKENNTVIALSIGTKKPWIKGMEYYIDQFCVKTNFQGRGVGSEFLFLIETDIKKKGMNAIILNTVKGFPSESFYLKNGFQLLEETVFLAK
;
A
#
# COMPACT_ATOMS: atom_id res chain seq x y z
N GLN A 1 -7.74 -21.22 0.32
CA GLN A 1 -8.44 -19.96 0.65
C GLN A 1 -8.42 -19.03 -0.56
N VAL A 2 -9.59 -18.52 -0.89
CA VAL A 2 -9.74 -17.55 -1.98
C VAL A 2 -9.97 -16.19 -1.37
N PHE A 3 -9.07 -15.25 -1.71
CA PHE A 3 -9.21 -13.88 -1.31
C PHE A 3 -9.80 -13.07 -2.45
N THR A 4 -10.68 -12.13 -2.15
CA THR A 4 -11.25 -11.22 -3.14
C THR A 4 -10.66 -9.84 -2.94
N PHE A 5 -10.10 -9.31 -4.02
CA PHE A 5 -9.45 -8.00 -4.04
C PHE A 5 -10.41 -6.97 -4.64
N PHE A 6 -10.62 -5.89 -3.92
CA PHE A 6 -11.49 -4.81 -4.36
C PHE A 6 -10.75 -3.48 -4.35
N GLU A 7 -10.97 -2.71 -5.40
CA GLU A 7 -10.66 -1.30 -5.39
C GLU A 7 -11.91 -0.55 -4.97
N ASN A 8 -11.76 0.38 -4.05
CA ASN A 8 -12.86 1.19 -3.58
C ASN A 8 -12.66 2.64 -4.02
N HIS A 9 -13.52 3.12 -4.89
CA HIS A 9 -13.56 4.52 -5.31
C HIS A 9 -14.54 5.27 -4.41
N ILE A 10 -14.01 6.10 -3.55
CA ILE A 10 -14.81 7.15 -2.92
C ILE A 10 -14.80 8.32 -3.88
N ASN A 11 -15.88 9.09 -3.97
CA ASN A 11 -16.16 10.18 -4.90
C ASN A 11 -15.08 11.28 -4.97
N ASN A 12 -13.83 10.89 -5.11
CA ASN A 12 -12.69 11.78 -5.18
C ASN A 12 -11.63 11.15 -6.09
N ASN A 13 -11.30 11.83 -7.17
CA ASN A 13 -10.34 11.35 -8.17
C ASN A 13 -8.93 11.10 -7.61
N TYR A 14 -8.65 11.57 -6.40
CA TYR A 14 -7.33 11.44 -5.78
C TYR A 14 -7.25 10.30 -4.77
N PHE A 15 -8.40 9.83 -4.31
CA PHE A 15 -8.47 8.85 -3.24
C PHE A 15 -8.46 7.44 -3.85
N VAL A 16 -7.57 6.60 -3.36
CA VAL A 16 -7.45 5.21 -3.85
C VAL A 16 -7.45 4.29 -2.64
N GLY A 17 -8.40 3.35 -2.63
CA GLY A 17 -8.49 2.37 -1.56
C GLY A 17 -8.59 0.97 -2.10
N TYR A 18 -8.05 0.02 -1.34
CA TYR A 18 -8.08 -1.40 -1.67
C TYR A 18 -8.45 -2.20 -0.44
N VAL A 19 -9.21 -3.24 -0.64
CA VAL A 19 -9.50 -4.21 0.41
C VAL A 19 -9.26 -5.62 -0.11
N LEU A 20 -8.88 -6.49 0.78
CA LEU A 20 -8.79 -7.92 0.54
C LEU A 20 -9.78 -8.61 1.48
N LYS A 21 -10.63 -9.45 0.93
CA LYS A 21 -11.65 -10.16 1.72
C LYS A 21 -11.45 -11.66 1.63
N GLU A 22 -11.70 -12.32 2.75
CA GLU A 22 -11.94 -13.76 2.81
C GLU A 22 -13.42 -13.93 3.12
N ASN A 23 -14.15 -14.52 2.20
CA ASN A 23 -15.63 -14.54 2.25
C ASN A 23 -16.14 -13.10 2.34
N ASN A 24 -16.88 -12.73 3.39
CA ASN A 24 -17.40 -11.38 3.59
C ASN A 24 -16.60 -10.57 4.61
N THR A 25 -15.47 -11.09 5.04
CA THR A 25 -14.65 -10.44 6.08
C THR A 25 -13.47 -9.73 5.44
N VAL A 26 -13.31 -8.43 5.73
CA VAL A 26 -12.13 -7.68 5.32
C VAL A 26 -10.94 -8.14 6.14
N ILE A 27 -9.90 -8.64 5.48
CA ILE A 27 -8.68 -9.12 6.15
C ILE A 27 -7.48 -8.22 5.91
N ALA A 28 -7.54 -7.35 4.92
CA ALA A 28 -6.49 -6.37 4.66
C ALA A 28 -7.08 -5.12 4.03
N LEU A 29 -6.47 -3.97 4.31
CA LEU A 29 -6.94 -2.68 3.87
C LEU A 29 -5.76 -1.79 3.53
N SER A 30 -5.86 -1.06 2.43
CA SER A 30 -4.93 0.02 2.10
C SER A 30 -5.73 1.24 1.68
N ILE A 31 -5.33 2.40 2.21
CA ILE A 31 -5.94 3.68 1.88
C ILE A 31 -4.81 4.65 1.54
N GLY A 32 -5.01 5.40 0.49
CA GLY A 32 -4.01 6.39 0.08
C GLY A 32 -4.53 7.35 -0.96
N THR A 33 -3.61 8.04 -1.60
CA THR A 33 -3.92 9.05 -2.59
C THR A 33 -3.05 8.88 -3.82
N LYS A 34 -3.62 9.21 -4.97
CA LYS A 34 -2.88 9.33 -6.21
C LYS A 34 -2.35 10.76 -6.30
N LYS A 35 -1.04 10.91 -6.46
CA LYS A 35 -0.46 12.25 -6.58
C LYS A 35 0.83 12.23 -7.41
N PRO A 36 1.25 13.39 -7.96
CA PRO A 36 2.52 13.48 -8.67
C PRO A 36 3.71 13.29 -7.73
N TRP A 37 4.76 12.70 -8.27
CA TRP A 37 6.07 12.68 -7.63
C TRP A 37 7.13 12.95 -8.70
N ILE A 38 8.40 13.04 -8.32
CA ILE A 38 9.49 13.48 -9.21
C ILE A 38 9.54 12.69 -10.52
N LYS A 39 9.22 11.39 -10.48
CA LYS A 39 9.36 10.49 -11.63
C LYS A 39 8.02 10.03 -12.24
N GLY A 40 6.91 10.68 -11.89
CA GLY A 40 5.61 10.30 -12.45
C GLY A 40 4.46 10.48 -11.49
N MET A 41 3.60 9.47 -11.42
CA MET A 41 2.45 9.44 -10.52
C MET A 41 2.63 8.34 -9.50
N GLU A 42 2.37 8.65 -8.25
CA GLU A 42 2.51 7.70 -7.17
C GLU A 42 1.17 7.33 -6.54
N TYR A 43 1.12 6.14 -5.97
CA TYR A 43 0.15 5.80 -4.94
C TYR A 43 0.83 6.03 -3.60
N TYR A 44 0.41 7.06 -2.88
CA TYR A 44 0.94 7.36 -1.56
C TYR A 44 0.06 6.68 -0.52
N ILE A 45 0.61 5.70 0.17
CA ILE A 45 -0.13 4.92 1.16
C ILE A 45 -0.17 5.67 2.49
N ASP A 46 -1.38 6.00 2.95
CA ASP A 46 -1.61 6.53 4.28
C ASP A 46 -1.79 5.43 5.31
N GLN A 47 -2.49 4.36 4.92
CA GLN A 47 -2.74 3.23 5.79
C GLN A 47 -2.59 1.93 5.02
N PHE A 48 -1.95 0.97 5.66
CA PHE A 48 -1.82 -0.39 5.15
C PHE A 48 -1.86 -1.32 6.36
N CYS A 49 -2.86 -2.18 6.42
CA CYS A 49 -2.97 -3.10 7.53
C CYS A 49 -3.50 -4.46 7.11
N VAL A 50 -3.06 -5.47 7.82
CA VAL A 50 -3.51 -6.85 7.67
C VAL A 50 -4.04 -7.30 9.03
N LYS A 51 -5.20 -7.93 9.03
CA LYS A 51 -5.82 -8.43 10.25
C LYS A 51 -4.86 -9.34 11.00
N THR A 52 -4.80 -9.19 12.32
CA THR A 52 -3.78 -9.80 13.17
C THR A 52 -3.60 -11.30 12.95
N ASN A 53 -4.69 -12.04 12.86
CA ASN A 53 -4.62 -13.49 12.67
C ASN A 53 -4.24 -13.93 11.25
N PHE A 54 -4.07 -12.98 10.33
CA PHE A 54 -3.58 -13.23 8.98
C PHE A 54 -2.16 -12.74 8.77
N GLN A 55 -1.55 -12.12 9.75
CA GLN A 55 -0.17 -11.68 9.67
C GLN A 55 0.79 -12.87 9.71
N GLY A 56 1.96 -12.72 9.09
CA GLY A 56 2.96 -13.77 9.03
C GLY A 56 2.64 -14.92 8.07
N ARG A 57 1.62 -14.78 7.24
CA ARG A 57 1.14 -15.83 6.31
C ARG A 57 1.28 -15.42 4.85
N GLY A 58 2.03 -14.38 4.56
CA GLY A 58 2.23 -13.88 3.19
C GLY A 58 1.10 -13.04 2.63
N VAL A 59 0.06 -12.81 3.39
CA VAL A 59 -1.12 -12.03 2.94
C VAL A 59 -0.74 -10.59 2.60
N GLY A 60 0.07 -9.96 3.44
CA GLY A 60 0.51 -8.59 3.19
C GLY A 60 1.31 -8.45 1.91
N SER A 61 2.21 -9.39 1.64
CA SER A 61 3.02 -9.39 0.42
C SER A 61 2.17 -9.62 -0.81
N GLU A 62 1.21 -10.54 -0.75
CA GLU A 62 0.28 -10.78 -1.85
C GLU A 62 -0.59 -9.54 -2.10
N PHE A 63 -1.07 -8.91 -1.05
CA PHE A 63 -1.88 -7.70 -1.16
C PHE A 63 -1.11 -6.57 -1.82
N LEU A 64 0.14 -6.34 -1.41
CA LEU A 64 1.00 -5.34 -2.06
C LEU A 64 1.20 -5.64 -3.54
N PHE A 65 1.39 -6.90 -3.90
CA PHE A 65 1.54 -7.29 -5.30
C PHE A 65 0.29 -6.96 -6.11
N LEU A 66 -0.89 -7.25 -5.57
CA LEU A 66 -2.16 -6.95 -6.23
C LEU A 66 -2.36 -5.45 -6.40
N ILE A 67 -2.03 -4.67 -5.37
CA ILE A 67 -2.09 -3.20 -5.43
C ILE A 67 -1.14 -2.68 -6.51
N GLU A 68 0.10 -3.15 -6.53
CA GLU A 68 1.10 -2.72 -7.51
C GLU A 68 0.63 -3.00 -8.93
N THR A 69 0.05 -4.17 -9.15
CA THR A 69 -0.49 -4.53 -10.46
C THR A 69 -1.60 -3.58 -10.88
N ASP A 70 -2.50 -3.26 -9.97
CA ASP A 70 -3.64 -2.40 -10.27
C ASP A 70 -3.23 -0.95 -10.50
N ILE A 71 -2.35 -0.40 -9.67
CA ILE A 71 -1.93 1.00 -9.83
C ILE A 71 -1.21 1.24 -11.15
N LYS A 72 -0.47 0.26 -11.65
CA LYS A 72 0.19 0.36 -12.96
C LYS A 72 -0.83 0.53 -14.06
N LYS A 73 -1.95 -0.18 -13.98
CA LYS A 73 -3.04 -0.04 -14.95
C LYS A 73 -3.68 1.34 -14.91
N LYS A 74 -3.53 2.07 -13.80
CA LYS A 74 -4.12 3.39 -13.59
C LYS A 74 -3.12 4.52 -13.82
N GLY A 75 -1.96 4.21 -14.38
CA GLY A 75 -0.97 5.22 -14.72
C GLY A 75 -0.08 5.65 -13.56
N MET A 76 -0.09 4.93 -12.46
CA MET A 76 0.82 5.17 -11.35
C MET A 76 2.02 4.25 -11.48
N ASN A 77 3.21 4.79 -11.29
CA ASN A 77 4.45 4.03 -11.48
C ASN A 77 5.26 3.86 -10.21
N ALA A 78 4.71 4.23 -9.07
CA ALA A 78 5.40 4.06 -7.80
C ALA A 78 4.40 3.92 -6.65
N ILE A 79 4.84 3.22 -5.61
CA ILE A 79 4.18 3.21 -4.31
C ILE A 79 5.13 3.88 -3.33
N ILE A 80 4.65 4.91 -2.65
CA ILE A 80 5.45 5.64 -1.68
C ILE A 80 4.71 5.64 -0.35
N LEU A 81 5.46 5.45 0.71
CA LEU A 81 4.92 5.47 2.07
C LEU A 81 6.01 5.91 3.03
N ASN A 82 5.61 6.23 4.24
CA ASN A 82 6.57 6.37 5.31
C ASN A 82 6.21 5.44 6.46
N THR A 83 7.21 5.02 7.19
CA THR A 83 7.06 4.16 8.35
C THR A 83 8.12 4.52 9.39
N VAL A 84 7.98 4.01 10.59
CA VAL A 84 8.91 4.33 11.67
C VAL A 84 10.15 3.45 11.55
N LYS A 85 11.31 4.11 11.53
CA LYS A 85 12.59 3.42 11.43
C LYS A 85 12.78 2.44 12.59
N GLY A 86 13.22 1.23 12.27
CA GLY A 86 13.47 0.20 13.26
C GLY A 86 12.25 -0.62 13.67
N PHE A 87 11.05 -0.25 13.23
CA PHE A 87 9.85 -1.02 13.49
C PHE A 87 9.73 -2.19 12.50
N PRO A 88 8.99 -3.26 12.83
CA PRO A 88 8.84 -4.42 11.94
C PRO A 88 8.30 -4.06 10.55
N SER A 89 7.51 -2.99 10.45
CA SER A 89 6.98 -2.53 9.17
C SER A 89 8.08 -2.12 8.19
N GLU A 90 9.16 -1.51 8.66
CA GLU A 90 10.29 -1.16 7.79
C GLU A 90 10.86 -2.41 7.11
N SER A 91 11.15 -3.45 7.90
CA SER A 91 11.66 -4.71 7.35
C SER A 91 10.70 -5.35 6.37
N PHE A 92 9.41 -5.29 6.66
CA PHE A 92 8.37 -5.83 5.77
C PHE A 92 8.42 -5.15 4.41
N TYR A 93 8.49 -3.82 4.38
CA TYR A 93 8.51 -3.09 3.10
C TYR A 93 9.82 -3.32 2.34
N LEU A 94 10.96 -3.30 3.02
CA LEU A 94 12.24 -3.58 2.37
C LEU A 94 12.28 -4.98 1.76
N LYS A 95 11.73 -5.96 2.46
CA LYS A 95 11.61 -7.33 1.96
C LYS A 95 10.75 -7.42 0.71
N ASN A 96 9.79 -6.54 0.56
CA ASN A 96 8.88 -6.52 -0.59
C ASN A 96 9.33 -5.57 -1.70
N GLY A 97 10.60 -5.21 -1.73
CA GLY A 97 11.20 -4.46 -2.83
C GLY A 97 11.17 -2.95 -2.68
N PHE A 98 10.72 -2.43 -1.56
CA PHE A 98 10.78 -1.00 -1.31
C PHE A 98 12.21 -0.57 -1.01
N GLN A 99 12.54 0.65 -1.39
CA GLN A 99 13.87 1.23 -1.18
C GLN A 99 13.75 2.52 -0.38
N LEU A 100 14.76 2.80 0.43
CA LEU A 100 14.83 4.06 1.14
C LEU A 100 15.02 5.20 0.14
N LEU A 101 14.24 6.27 0.32
CA LEU A 101 14.43 7.52 -0.44
C LEU A 101 15.40 8.39 0.36
N GLU A 102 16.68 8.19 0.15
CA GLU A 102 17.72 8.80 0.97
C GLU A 102 17.86 10.31 0.77
N GLU A 103 17.34 10.82 -0.35
CA GLU A 103 17.43 12.25 -0.68
C GLU A 103 16.29 13.06 -0.10
N THR A 104 15.35 12.42 0.59
CA THR A 104 14.18 13.09 1.18
C THR A 104 14.31 13.18 2.68
N VAL A 105 13.73 14.25 3.24
CA VAL A 105 13.65 14.39 4.71
C VAL A 105 12.25 14.84 5.08
N PHE A 106 11.83 14.47 6.28
CA PHE A 106 10.64 15.03 6.88
C PHE A 106 10.99 16.27 7.66
N LEU A 107 10.20 17.31 7.47
CA LEU A 107 10.35 18.55 8.21
C LEU A 107 9.06 18.80 8.97
N ALA A 108 9.19 19.16 10.24
CA ALA A 108 8.06 19.51 11.09
C ALA A 108 8.32 20.85 11.77
N LYS A 109 7.24 21.55 12.13
CA LYS A 109 7.32 22.83 12.79
C LYS A 109 6.74 22.77 14.20
#